data_23cc39e998ab3cad2ffddbbf3ba6824b
#
_entry.id   23cc39e998ab3cad2ffddbbf3ba6824b
#
_cell.length_a   1.000
_cell.length_b   1.000
_cell.length_c   1.000
_cell.angle_alpha   90.00
_cell.angle_beta   90.00
_cell.angle_gamma   90.00
#
_symmetry.space_group_name_H-M   'P 1'
#
loop_
_entity.id
_entity.type
_entity.pdbx_description
1 polymer ?
#
loop_
_entity_poly.entity_id
_entity_poly.type
_entity_poly.pdbx_seq_one_letter_code
_entity_poly.pdbx_strand_id
1 'polypeptide(L)'
;MKIRIIIILFCITLMLIVVSIIDSFNHNYTDQPVESDLIVMLGGGEDSRMQRAAQLYHEGYADYVLITPVIESSELNQSSALAMEYGIPEEALILEEKAISTYTNATITMDIMDRLDMTSALIVTSDWHIKRSKYIYDKLNDGSFDFHYISALPMQEGRWHESGDAFYIWYSEYIKMWVYRMGIYWWSE
;
A
#
# COMPACT_ATOMS: atom_id res chain seq x y z
N MET A 1 39.76 26.99 -4.65
CA MET A 1 38.93 26.13 -5.54
C MET A 1 38.28 24.96 -4.75
N LYS A 2 39.01 24.13 -4.00
CA LYS A 2 38.47 22.97 -3.24
C LYS A 2 37.36 23.34 -2.23
N ILE A 3 37.54 24.41 -1.42
CA ILE A 3 36.54 24.84 -0.41
C ILE A 3 35.22 25.23 -1.07
N ARG A 4 35.23 25.96 -2.19
CA ARG A 4 34.00 26.33 -2.90
C ARG A 4 33.23 25.12 -3.42
N ILE A 5 33.94 24.11 -3.93
CA ILE A 5 33.33 22.86 -4.37
C ILE A 5 32.67 22.13 -3.18
N ILE A 6 33.34 22.05 -2.05
CA ILE A 6 32.81 21.42 -0.82
C ILE A 6 31.53 22.13 -0.36
N ILE A 7 31.52 23.46 -0.36
CA ILE A 7 30.33 24.24 0.02
C ILE A 7 29.18 23.99 -0.96
N ILE A 8 29.45 23.98 -2.27
CA ILE A 8 28.43 23.71 -3.28
C ILE A 8 27.84 22.30 -3.08
N LEU A 9 28.67 21.29 -2.91
CA LEU A 9 28.22 19.91 -2.66
C LEU A 9 27.38 19.81 -1.38
N PHE A 10 27.79 20.48 -0.32
CA PHE A 10 27.03 20.53 0.93
C PHE A 10 25.67 21.18 0.75
N CYS A 11 25.60 22.33 0.04
CA CYS A 11 24.32 23.01 -0.24
C CYS A 11 23.39 22.15 -1.11
N ILE A 12 23.93 21.45 -2.12
CA ILE A 12 23.16 20.53 -2.96
C ILE A 12 22.60 19.38 -2.10
N THR A 13 23.42 18.75 -1.29
CA THR A 13 23.01 17.65 -0.40
C THR A 13 21.91 18.12 0.56
N LEU A 14 22.09 19.28 1.20
CA LEU A 14 21.10 19.85 2.09
C LEU A 14 19.77 20.12 1.37
N MET A 15 19.83 20.71 0.17
CA MET A 15 18.65 20.94 -0.66
C MET A 15 17.93 19.65 -1.01
N LEU A 16 18.65 18.57 -1.38
CA LEU A 16 18.06 17.26 -1.69
C LEU A 16 17.38 16.65 -0.45
N ILE A 17 17.98 16.80 0.73
CA ILE A 17 17.36 16.34 2.00
C ILE A 17 16.06 17.12 2.26
N VAL A 18 16.07 18.44 2.13
CA VAL A 18 14.89 19.27 2.33
C VAL A 18 13.77 18.90 1.35
N VAL A 19 14.10 18.75 0.07
CA VAL A 19 13.12 18.33 -0.95
C VAL A 19 12.55 16.94 -0.62
N SER A 20 13.39 16.00 -0.18
CA SER A 20 12.95 14.67 0.23
C SER A 20 12.00 14.69 1.44
N ILE A 21 12.28 15.56 2.42
CA ILE A 21 11.40 15.74 3.58
C ILE A 21 10.07 16.34 3.15
N ILE A 22 10.07 17.37 2.31
CA ILE A 22 8.85 18.00 1.79
C ILE A 22 8.02 16.97 1.00
N ASP A 23 8.66 16.21 0.11
CA ASP A 23 8.00 15.15 -0.66
C ASP A 23 7.40 14.06 0.25
N SER A 24 8.02 13.78 1.41
CA SER A 24 7.52 12.77 2.34
C SER A 24 6.15 13.09 2.95
N PHE A 25 5.76 14.35 2.98
CA PHE A 25 4.43 14.78 3.43
C PHE A 25 3.36 14.72 2.32
N ASN A 26 3.75 14.46 1.08
CA ASN A 26 2.80 14.29 0.00
C ASN A 26 2.27 12.86 -0.01
N HIS A 27 0.99 12.68 0.32
CA HIS A 27 0.27 11.40 0.33
C HIS A 27 -0.94 11.40 -0.62
N ASN A 28 -1.02 12.35 -1.54
CA ASN A 28 -2.09 12.43 -2.55
C ASN A 28 -1.82 11.47 -3.73
N TYR A 29 -1.80 10.17 -3.45
CA TYR A 29 -1.58 9.12 -4.46
C TYR A 29 -2.82 8.24 -4.68
N THR A 30 -3.98 8.64 -4.15
CA THR A 30 -5.22 7.91 -4.38
C THR A 30 -5.77 8.21 -5.76
N ASP A 31 -6.08 7.14 -6.49
CA ASP A 31 -6.75 7.20 -7.78
C ASP A 31 -8.27 7.18 -7.60
N GLN A 32 -9.01 7.46 -8.69
CA GLN A 32 -10.42 7.14 -8.76
C GLN A 32 -10.56 5.64 -9.05
N PRO A 33 -11.50 4.93 -8.39
CA PRO A 33 -11.70 3.51 -8.68
C PRO A 33 -12.23 3.32 -10.11
N VAL A 34 -11.76 2.26 -10.75
CA VAL A 34 -12.21 1.81 -12.07
C VAL A 34 -12.53 0.32 -12.01
N GLU A 35 -13.40 -0.17 -12.90
CA GLU A 35 -13.63 -1.62 -13.02
C GLU A 35 -12.28 -2.34 -13.24
N SER A 36 -12.04 -3.39 -12.47
CA SER A 36 -10.80 -4.15 -12.45
C SER A 36 -11.09 -5.62 -12.20
N ASP A 37 -10.13 -6.50 -12.45
CA ASP A 37 -10.30 -7.93 -12.23
C ASP A 37 -10.26 -8.29 -10.74
N LEU A 38 -9.57 -7.47 -9.91
CA LEU A 38 -9.28 -7.79 -8.52
C LEU A 38 -9.28 -6.54 -7.63
N ILE A 39 -9.82 -6.68 -6.42
CA ILE A 39 -9.56 -5.76 -5.31
C ILE A 39 -8.52 -6.41 -4.41
N VAL A 40 -7.42 -5.73 -4.12
CA VAL A 40 -6.34 -6.21 -3.24
C VAL A 40 -6.35 -5.40 -1.96
N MET A 41 -6.78 -6.00 -0.86
CA MET A 41 -6.75 -5.40 0.47
C MET A 41 -5.41 -5.72 1.15
N LEU A 42 -4.55 -4.70 1.31
CA LEU A 42 -3.27 -4.86 2.00
C LEU A 42 -3.47 -4.94 3.51
N GLY A 43 -3.06 -6.04 4.13
CA GLY A 43 -3.14 -6.27 5.56
C GLY A 43 -2.25 -5.34 6.40
N GLY A 44 -2.32 -5.47 7.73
CA GLY A 44 -1.49 -4.72 8.68
C GLY A 44 -1.95 -3.28 8.94
N GLY A 45 -3.20 -2.95 8.66
CA GLY A 45 -3.78 -1.64 8.88
C GLY A 45 -5.03 -1.68 9.77
N GLU A 46 -5.73 -0.58 9.76
CA GLU A 46 -7.00 -0.40 10.43
C GLU A 46 -8.14 -1.08 9.66
N ASP A 47 -9.26 -1.25 10.34
CA ASP A 47 -10.51 -1.77 9.81
C ASP A 47 -11.00 -1.05 8.54
N SER A 48 -10.68 0.22 8.41
CA SER A 48 -11.01 1.05 7.24
C SER A 48 -10.58 0.45 5.90
N ARG A 49 -9.51 -0.36 5.86
CA ARG A 49 -9.08 -1.03 4.62
C ARG A 49 -10.06 -2.09 4.19
N MET A 50 -10.52 -2.94 5.12
CA MET A 50 -11.52 -3.96 4.84
C MET A 50 -12.86 -3.34 4.47
N GLN A 51 -13.29 -2.30 5.20
CA GLN A 51 -14.51 -1.55 4.87
C GLN A 51 -14.45 -0.97 3.46
N ARG A 52 -13.30 -0.36 3.09
CA ARG A 52 -13.14 0.21 1.74
C ARG A 52 -13.11 -0.86 0.65
N ALA A 53 -12.44 -1.98 0.89
CA ALA A 53 -12.44 -3.12 -0.04
C ALA A 53 -13.85 -3.68 -0.24
N ALA A 54 -14.62 -3.86 0.85
CA ALA A 54 -16.01 -4.32 0.79
C ALA A 54 -16.91 -3.32 0.07
N GLN A 55 -16.73 -2.01 0.32
CA GLN A 55 -17.47 -0.98 -0.41
C GLN A 55 -17.24 -1.08 -1.92
N LEU A 56 -15.99 -1.18 -2.36
CA LEU A 56 -15.65 -1.30 -3.79
C LEU A 56 -16.22 -2.59 -4.40
N TYR A 57 -16.18 -3.69 -3.66
CA TYR A 57 -16.80 -4.94 -4.07
C TYR A 57 -18.32 -4.78 -4.29
N HIS A 58 -19.06 -4.18 -3.34
CA HIS A 58 -20.49 -3.96 -3.45
C HIS A 58 -20.88 -2.93 -4.52
N GLU A 59 -20.00 -2.00 -4.83
CA GLU A 59 -20.15 -1.05 -5.93
C GLU A 59 -19.88 -1.71 -7.30
N GLY A 60 -19.41 -2.98 -7.33
CA GLY A 60 -19.21 -3.76 -8.54
C GLY A 60 -17.90 -3.45 -9.29
N TYR A 61 -16.89 -2.94 -8.59
CA TYR A 61 -15.59 -2.64 -9.21
C TYR A 61 -14.75 -3.87 -9.50
N ALA A 62 -14.98 -5.00 -8.82
CA ALA A 62 -14.38 -6.30 -9.13
C ALA A 62 -15.21 -7.44 -8.53
N ASP A 63 -15.08 -8.64 -9.10
CA ASP A 63 -15.76 -9.86 -8.64
C ASP A 63 -15.01 -10.59 -7.52
N TYR A 64 -13.72 -10.26 -7.32
CA TYR A 64 -12.85 -10.93 -6.35
C TYR A 64 -12.13 -9.95 -5.44
N VAL A 65 -11.89 -10.38 -4.19
CA VAL A 65 -11.13 -9.63 -3.18
C VAL A 65 -9.99 -10.51 -2.65
N LEU A 66 -8.75 -10.08 -2.88
CA LEU A 66 -7.55 -10.68 -2.29
C LEU A 66 -7.22 -9.99 -0.97
N ILE A 67 -7.08 -10.77 0.10
CA ILE A 67 -6.56 -10.32 1.40
C ILE A 67 -5.10 -10.77 1.51
N THR A 68 -4.16 -9.81 1.64
CA THR A 68 -2.72 -10.11 1.65
C THR A 68 -1.94 -9.29 2.69
N PRO A 69 -1.35 -9.93 3.74
CA PRO A 69 -1.67 -11.28 4.16
C PRO A 69 -3.02 -11.36 4.87
N VAL A 70 -3.70 -12.49 4.75
CA VAL A 70 -4.79 -12.84 5.65
C VAL A 70 -4.22 -13.34 6.97
N ILE A 71 -4.78 -12.92 8.09
CA ILE A 71 -4.47 -13.47 9.42
C ILE A 71 -5.79 -13.70 10.13
N GLU A 72 -6.07 -14.98 10.40
CA GLU A 72 -7.30 -15.42 11.05
C GLU A 72 -7.22 -15.21 12.58
N SER A 73 -7.14 -13.93 12.97
CA SER A 73 -7.15 -13.48 14.36
C SER A 73 -8.20 -12.42 14.54
N SER A 74 -9.00 -12.54 15.61
CA SER A 74 -10.00 -11.54 15.98
C SER A 74 -9.40 -10.19 16.40
N GLU A 75 -8.10 -10.13 16.63
CA GLU A 75 -7.40 -8.91 17.02
C GLU A 75 -6.89 -8.10 15.82
N LEU A 76 -6.92 -8.69 14.59
CA LEU A 76 -6.39 -8.08 13.40
C LEU A 76 -7.48 -7.91 12.34
N ASN A 77 -7.53 -6.75 11.74
CA ASN A 77 -8.56 -6.33 10.77
C ASN A 77 -8.27 -6.85 9.35
N GLN A 78 -7.85 -8.10 9.22
CA GLN A 78 -7.45 -8.72 7.96
C GLN A 78 -7.82 -10.21 7.88
N SER A 79 -8.90 -10.63 8.59
CA SER A 79 -9.40 -12.01 8.56
C SER A 79 -10.46 -12.18 7.47
N SER A 80 -10.63 -13.43 7.01
CA SER A 80 -11.74 -13.82 6.11
C SER A 80 -13.09 -13.62 6.80
N ALA A 81 -13.17 -13.90 8.11
CA ALA A 81 -14.37 -13.70 8.90
C ALA A 81 -14.84 -12.24 8.89
N LEU A 82 -13.91 -11.28 9.03
CA LEU A 82 -14.23 -9.85 8.95
C LEU A 82 -14.71 -9.46 7.54
N ALA A 83 -14.09 -9.98 6.49
CA ALA A 83 -14.53 -9.73 5.12
C ALA A 83 -15.98 -10.21 4.89
N MET A 84 -16.32 -11.39 5.40
CA MET A 84 -17.69 -11.92 5.34
C MET A 84 -18.67 -11.10 6.19
N GLU A 85 -18.25 -10.57 7.34
CA GLU A 85 -19.06 -9.64 8.14
C GLU A 85 -19.41 -8.36 7.38
N TYR A 86 -18.48 -7.86 6.55
CA TYR A 86 -18.72 -6.76 5.62
C TYR A 86 -19.45 -7.17 4.33
N GLY A 87 -19.91 -8.43 4.23
CA GLY A 87 -20.76 -8.91 3.15
C GLY A 87 -20.03 -9.36 1.89
N ILE A 88 -18.72 -9.58 1.94
CA ILE A 88 -17.99 -10.22 0.85
C ILE A 88 -18.19 -11.75 0.99
N PRO A 89 -18.79 -12.46 0.03
CA PRO A 89 -19.03 -13.89 0.14
C PRO A 89 -17.71 -14.69 0.04
N GLU A 90 -17.68 -15.85 0.69
CA GLU A 90 -16.46 -16.69 0.76
C GLU A 90 -15.91 -17.04 -0.63
N GLU A 91 -16.77 -17.30 -1.59
CA GLU A 91 -16.41 -17.63 -2.98
C GLU A 91 -15.74 -16.47 -3.74
N ALA A 92 -15.89 -15.24 -3.28
CA ALA A 92 -15.21 -14.05 -3.84
C ALA A 92 -13.86 -13.77 -3.17
N LEU A 93 -13.53 -14.47 -2.08
CA LEU A 93 -12.28 -14.23 -1.34
C LEU A 93 -11.13 -15.07 -1.90
N ILE A 94 -10.00 -14.39 -2.13
CA ILE A 94 -8.71 -15.01 -2.36
C ILE A 94 -7.84 -14.71 -1.12
N LEU A 95 -7.34 -15.74 -0.46
CA LEU A 95 -6.64 -15.62 0.81
C LEU A 95 -5.15 -15.93 0.64
N GLU A 96 -4.30 -15.03 1.03
CA GLU A 96 -2.85 -15.12 0.93
C GLU A 96 -2.26 -14.97 2.35
N GLU A 97 -1.39 -15.90 2.79
CA GLU A 97 -0.91 -16.01 4.18
C GLU A 97 0.60 -15.78 4.32
N LYS A 98 1.34 -15.62 3.21
CA LYS A 98 2.81 -15.66 3.22
C LYS A 98 3.47 -14.29 3.21
N ALA A 99 2.75 -13.27 2.79
CA ALA A 99 3.32 -11.94 2.69
C ALA A 99 3.71 -11.39 4.06
N ILE A 100 4.94 -10.91 4.18
CA ILE A 100 5.50 -10.34 5.42
C ILE A 100 5.97 -8.89 5.25
N SER A 101 5.81 -8.33 4.06
CA SER A 101 6.26 -6.98 3.72
C SER A 101 5.52 -6.45 2.50
N THR A 102 5.63 -5.14 2.24
CA THR A 102 5.06 -4.55 1.02
C THR A 102 5.67 -5.14 -0.25
N TYR A 103 6.94 -5.55 -0.20
CA TYR A 103 7.61 -6.21 -1.32
C TYR A 103 6.96 -7.57 -1.61
N THR A 104 6.80 -8.40 -0.58
CA THR A 104 6.15 -9.72 -0.75
C THR A 104 4.66 -9.60 -1.05
N ASN A 105 3.96 -8.61 -0.51
CA ASN A 105 2.58 -8.32 -0.93
C ASN A 105 2.52 -8.10 -2.46
N ALA A 106 3.42 -7.27 -3.00
CA ALA A 106 3.40 -6.97 -4.44
C ALA A 106 3.78 -8.19 -5.29
N THR A 107 4.87 -8.88 -4.96
CA THR A 107 5.33 -10.05 -5.74
C THR A 107 4.31 -11.18 -5.74
N ILE A 108 3.70 -11.49 -4.58
CA ILE A 108 2.70 -12.54 -4.45
C ILE A 108 1.39 -12.13 -5.12
N THR A 109 0.97 -10.86 -5.02
CA THR A 109 -0.20 -10.36 -5.74
C THR A 109 -0.04 -10.56 -7.25
N MET A 110 1.10 -10.16 -7.82
CA MET A 110 1.37 -10.32 -9.26
C MET A 110 1.38 -11.79 -9.68
N ASP A 111 1.98 -12.68 -8.86
CA ASP A 111 1.97 -14.13 -9.11
C ASP A 111 0.55 -14.73 -9.05
N ILE A 112 -0.30 -14.25 -8.14
CA ILE A 112 -1.72 -14.67 -8.07
C ILE A 112 -2.47 -14.17 -9.31
N MET A 113 -2.29 -12.92 -9.69
CA MET A 113 -2.94 -12.34 -10.87
C MET A 113 -2.54 -13.05 -12.17
N ASP A 114 -1.24 -13.34 -12.34
CA ASP A 114 -0.74 -14.09 -13.49
C ASP A 114 -1.37 -15.51 -13.59
N ARG A 115 -1.44 -16.21 -12.46
CA ARG A 115 -2.06 -17.55 -12.41
C ARG A 115 -3.57 -17.56 -12.67
N LEU A 116 -4.25 -16.45 -12.44
CA LEU A 116 -5.69 -16.30 -12.63
C LEU A 116 -6.05 -15.54 -13.92
N ASP A 117 -5.07 -15.27 -14.79
CA ASP A 117 -5.23 -14.48 -16.02
C ASP A 117 -5.86 -13.08 -15.77
N MET A 118 -5.56 -12.47 -14.61
CA MET A 118 -6.01 -11.13 -14.24
C MET A 118 -4.95 -10.10 -14.62
N THR A 119 -5.39 -8.94 -15.12
CA THR A 119 -4.50 -7.89 -15.64
C THR A 119 -4.64 -6.55 -14.95
N SER A 120 -5.69 -6.36 -14.16
CA SER A 120 -5.99 -5.11 -13.47
C SER A 120 -6.37 -5.32 -12.01
N ALA A 121 -5.95 -4.38 -11.12
CA ALA A 121 -6.31 -4.46 -9.72
C ALA A 121 -6.42 -3.09 -9.04
N LEU A 122 -7.38 -3.00 -8.09
CA LEU A 122 -7.50 -1.91 -7.14
C LEU A 122 -6.71 -2.25 -5.86
N ILE A 123 -5.62 -1.53 -5.60
CA ILE A 123 -4.78 -1.73 -4.41
C ILE A 123 -5.30 -0.85 -3.28
N VAL A 124 -5.98 -1.46 -2.30
CA VAL A 124 -6.60 -0.78 -1.16
C VAL A 124 -5.67 -0.79 0.05
N THR A 125 -5.32 0.38 0.55
CA THR A 125 -4.48 0.54 1.74
C THR A 125 -4.73 1.87 2.43
N SER A 126 -4.16 2.07 3.63
CA SER A 126 -4.28 3.34 4.35
C SER A 126 -3.59 4.49 3.61
N ASP A 127 -4.07 5.71 3.79
CA ASP A 127 -3.54 6.93 3.16
C ASP A 127 -2.04 7.13 3.42
N TRP A 128 -1.56 6.84 4.64
CA TRP A 128 -0.14 6.93 5.00
C TRP A 128 0.73 5.85 4.34
N HIS A 129 0.14 4.71 3.95
CA HIS A 129 0.85 3.57 3.36
C HIS A 129 0.86 3.60 1.81
N ILE A 130 -0.08 4.31 1.21
CA ILE A 130 -0.34 4.28 -0.24
C ILE A 130 0.89 4.64 -1.08
N LYS A 131 1.66 5.64 -0.66
CA LYS A 131 2.87 6.09 -1.37
C LYS A 131 3.92 4.99 -1.49
N ARG A 132 4.16 4.24 -0.42
CA ARG A 132 5.13 3.15 -0.41
C ARG A 132 4.62 1.94 -1.18
N SER A 133 3.35 1.61 -1.05
CA SER A 133 2.71 0.54 -1.83
C SER A 133 2.82 0.83 -3.32
N LYS A 134 2.40 2.02 -3.75
CA LYS A 134 2.53 2.46 -5.16
C LYS A 134 3.96 2.35 -5.67
N TYR A 135 4.93 2.86 -4.92
CA TYR A 135 6.34 2.80 -5.32
C TYR A 135 6.82 1.37 -5.57
N ILE A 136 6.43 0.41 -4.72
CA ILE A 136 6.89 -0.98 -4.85
C ILE A 136 6.16 -1.70 -5.97
N TYR A 137 4.85 -1.60 -6.05
CA TYR A 137 4.07 -2.22 -7.12
C TYR A 137 4.51 -1.70 -8.49
N ASP A 138 4.62 -0.39 -8.68
CA ASP A 138 5.07 0.21 -9.94
C ASP A 138 6.51 -0.19 -10.29
N LYS A 139 7.40 -0.31 -9.29
CA LYS A 139 8.80 -0.70 -9.49
C LYS A 139 8.97 -2.15 -9.92
N LEU A 140 8.12 -3.05 -9.43
CA LEU A 140 8.17 -4.48 -9.71
C LEU A 140 7.36 -4.86 -10.94
N ASN A 141 6.38 -4.06 -11.30
CA ASN A 141 5.55 -4.26 -12.48
C ASN A 141 6.39 -4.00 -13.75
N ASP A 142 6.46 -4.98 -14.61
CA ASP A 142 7.12 -4.89 -15.94
C ASP A 142 6.21 -4.29 -17.01
N GLY A 143 5.02 -3.85 -16.63
CA GLY A 143 3.97 -3.32 -17.50
C GLY A 143 2.88 -4.34 -17.84
N SER A 144 2.90 -5.53 -17.24
CA SER A 144 1.91 -6.59 -17.48
C SER A 144 0.58 -6.30 -16.74
N PHE A 145 0.60 -5.49 -15.69
CA PHE A 145 -0.55 -5.23 -14.84
C PHE A 145 -0.91 -3.74 -14.78
N ASP A 146 -2.20 -3.43 -14.69
CA ASP A 146 -2.72 -2.09 -14.46
C ASP A 146 -3.17 -1.96 -13.00
N PHE A 147 -2.46 -1.15 -12.21
CA PHE A 147 -2.73 -0.94 -10.78
C PHE A 147 -3.29 0.44 -10.51
N HIS A 148 -4.45 0.47 -9.84
CA HIS A 148 -5.05 1.68 -9.31
C HIS A 148 -5.00 1.68 -7.79
N TYR A 149 -4.53 2.76 -7.19
CA TYR A 149 -4.23 2.85 -5.76
C TYR A 149 -5.34 3.59 -5.03
N ILE A 150 -6.04 2.91 -4.14
CA ILE A 150 -7.21 3.43 -3.43
C ILE A 150 -6.90 3.60 -1.95
N SER A 151 -6.99 4.83 -1.48
CA SER A 151 -6.84 5.13 -0.06
C SER A 151 -8.08 4.72 0.72
N ALA A 152 -7.87 3.94 1.78
CA ALA A 152 -8.85 3.72 2.83
C ALA A 152 -8.66 4.82 3.89
N LEU A 153 -9.57 5.77 3.95
CA LEU A 153 -9.57 6.78 5.01
C LEU A 153 -10.24 6.19 6.25
N PRO A 154 -9.70 6.39 7.46
CA PRO A 154 -10.37 6.04 8.70
C PRO A 154 -11.74 6.70 8.74
N MET A 155 -12.80 5.92 8.98
CA MET A 155 -14.17 6.46 8.99
C MET A 155 -14.45 7.40 10.16
N GLN A 156 -13.59 7.40 11.21
CA GLN A 156 -13.83 8.13 12.46
C GLN A 156 -12.74 9.14 12.82
N GLU A 157 -11.55 9.07 12.25
CA GLU A 157 -10.37 9.81 12.73
C GLU A 157 -9.72 10.77 11.72
N GLY A 158 -10.33 10.96 10.57
CA GLY A 158 -9.74 11.87 9.57
C GLY A 158 -8.45 11.30 8.94
N ARG A 159 -7.60 12.19 8.42
CA ARG A 159 -6.35 11.79 7.76
C ARG A 159 -5.26 11.41 8.76
N TRP A 160 -4.30 10.59 8.34
CA TRP A 160 -3.19 10.10 9.17
C TRP A 160 -2.45 11.21 9.96
N HIS A 161 -2.33 12.44 9.40
CA HIS A 161 -1.64 13.55 10.05
C HIS A 161 -2.46 14.24 11.15
N GLU A 162 -3.72 13.89 11.30
CA GLU A 162 -4.62 14.32 12.38
C GLU A 162 -4.57 13.35 13.57
N SER A 163 -3.94 12.19 13.39
CA SER A 163 -3.72 11.20 14.45
C SER A 163 -2.74 11.68 15.50
N GLY A 164 -2.91 11.24 16.75
CA GLY A 164 -1.92 11.44 17.82
C GLY A 164 -0.55 10.84 17.53
N ASP A 165 -0.49 9.82 16.66
CA ASP A 165 0.72 9.11 16.25
C ASP A 165 1.31 9.63 14.93
N ALA A 166 0.84 10.76 14.41
CA ALA A 166 1.21 11.29 13.09
C ALA A 166 2.73 11.39 12.88
N PHE A 167 3.48 11.82 13.90
CA PHE A 167 4.95 11.91 13.79
C PHE A 167 5.59 10.53 13.65
N TYR A 168 5.14 9.53 14.41
CA TYR A 168 5.67 8.17 14.35
C TYR A 168 5.33 7.52 13.00
N ILE A 169 4.11 7.68 12.51
CA ILE A 169 3.66 7.20 11.21
C ILE A 169 4.55 7.81 10.12
N TRP A 170 4.67 9.14 10.08
CA TRP A 170 5.50 9.84 9.11
C TRP A 170 6.96 9.36 9.13
N TYR A 171 7.58 9.34 10.32
CA TYR A 171 8.99 8.94 10.46
C TYR A 171 9.22 7.50 10.01
N SER A 172 8.35 6.56 10.43
CA SER A 172 8.46 5.16 10.05
C SER A 172 8.32 4.96 8.54
N GLU A 173 7.35 5.61 7.90
CA GLU A 173 7.14 5.52 6.46
C GLU A 173 8.28 6.20 5.67
N TYR A 174 8.79 7.32 6.16
CA TYR A 174 9.95 8.00 5.57
C TYR A 174 11.19 7.09 5.54
N ILE A 175 11.52 6.44 6.66
CA ILE A 175 12.65 5.51 6.72
C ILE A 175 12.41 4.29 5.83
N LYS A 176 11.25 3.65 5.91
CA LYS A 176 10.89 2.50 5.07
C LYS A 176 10.99 2.85 3.58
N MET A 177 10.49 4.02 3.17
CA MET A 177 10.57 4.46 1.77
C MET A 177 12.03 4.55 1.29
N TRP A 178 12.95 5.09 2.11
CA TRP A 178 14.38 5.15 1.75
C TRP A 178 15.01 3.77 1.66
N VAL A 179 14.69 2.89 2.59
CA VAL A 179 15.15 1.49 2.58
C VAL A 179 14.72 0.80 1.28
N TYR A 180 13.45 0.96 0.87
CA TYR A 180 12.94 0.42 -0.39
C TYR A 180 13.57 1.07 -1.63
N ARG A 181 13.83 2.39 -1.61
CA ARG A 181 14.54 3.11 -2.69
C ARG A 181 15.97 2.62 -2.87
N MET A 182 16.66 2.26 -1.79
CA MET A 182 18.00 1.67 -1.81
C MET A 182 18.01 0.21 -2.26
N GLY A 183 16.86 -0.41 -2.53
CA GLY A 183 16.75 -1.81 -2.95
C GLY A 183 17.05 -2.81 -1.83
N ILE A 184 16.87 -2.40 -0.58
CA ILE A 184 17.13 -3.27 0.57
C ILE A 184 15.82 -4.01 0.88
N TYR A 185 15.69 -5.28 0.45
CA TYR A 185 14.51 -6.14 0.64
C TYR A 185 14.82 -7.45 1.38
N TRP A 186 16.08 -7.71 1.68
CA TRP A 186 16.59 -9.00 2.18
C TRP A 186 15.88 -9.54 3.44
N TRP A 187 15.21 -8.68 4.22
CA TRP A 187 14.41 -9.15 5.36
C TRP A 187 13.02 -9.65 4.96
N SER A 188 12.65 -9.52 3.69
CA SER A 188 11.33 -9.80 3.17
C SER A 188 11.31 -10.88 2.08
N GLU A 189 12.47 -11.53 1.84
CA GLU A 189 12.62 -12.65 0.89
C GLU A 189 12.43 -14.02 1.54
#